data_ff517182ba3085cffbb9389368ee97e7
#
_entry.id   ff517182ba3085cffbb9389368ee97e7
#
_cell.length_a   1.000
_cell.length_b   1.000
_cell.length_c   1.000
_cell.angle_alpha   90.00
_cell.angle_beta   90.00
_cell.angle_gamma   90.00
#
_symmetry.space_group_name_H-M   'P 1'
#
loop_
_entity.id
_entity.type
_entity.pdbx_description
1 polymer ?
#
loop_
_entity_poly.entity_id
_entity_poly.type
_entity_poly.pdbx_seq_one_letter_code
_entity_poly.pdbx_strand_id
1 'polypeptide(L)'
;MQLKKIHRTPKKTLSYCNHLLKTGSYGFKIMSNIQITEKQATSIERILKSRLKKFSIQLQKVKLWKKINLNKTLTKLSLESRMGKGKGSVYTKVLFLKKGSIMYEFKNIKNQQIMEVFNTLKKYFPGKIILVKKN
;
A
#
# COMPACT_ATOMS: atom_id res chain seq x y z
N MET A 1 -21.20 7.47 6.87
CA MET A 1 -20.84 6.04 7.09
C MET A 1 -19.97 5.95 8.35
N GLN A 2 -20.47 5.37 9.43
CA GLN A 2 -19.68 5.21 10.65
C GLN A 2 -18.59 4.15 10.45
N LEU A 3 -17.36 4.51 10.75
CA LEU A 3 -16.21 3.61 10.68
C LEU A 3 -16.25 2.63 11.86
N LYS A 4 -16.38 1.33 11.57
CA LYS A 4 -16.41 0.29 12.61
C LYS A 4 -15.03 0.13 13.28
N LYS A 5 -15.01 0.01 14.60
CA LYS A 5 -13.81 -0.32 15.38
C LYS A 5 -13.44 -1.79 15.17
N ILE A 6 -12.15 -2.08 14.96
CA ILE A 6 -11.66 -3.45 14.78
C ILE A 6 -11.46 -4.08 16.14
N HIS A 7 -12.00 -5.29 16.37
CA HIS A 7 -11.81 -6.05 17.62
C HIS A 7 -10.68 -7.08 17.54
N ARG A 8 -10.34 -7.55 16.35
CA ARG A 8 -9.24 -8.50 16.14
C ARG A 8 -8.27 -7.98 15.09
N THR A 9 -6.97 -8.11 15.35
CA THR A 9 -5.94 -7.89 14.33
C THR A 9 -5.98 -9.02 13.31
N PRO A 10 -5.82 -8.74 12.02
CA PRO A 10 -5.77 -9.78 11.00
C PRO A 10 -4.59 -10.74 11.24
N LYS A 11 -4.81 -12.02 10.98
CA LYS A 11 -3.75 -13.04 11.06
C LYS A 11 -2.60 -12.68 10.10
N LYS A 12 -1.36 -12.82 10.57
CA LYS A 12 -0.13 -12.61 9.80
C LYS A 12 0.18 -13.83 8.91
N THR A 13 -0.72 -14.15 7.98
CA THR A 13 -0.58 -15.27 7.04
C THR A 13 -0.13 -14.79 5.67
N LEU A 14 0.30 -15.73 4.81
CA LEU A 14 0.51 -15.46 3.39
C LEU A 14 -0.79 -15.03 2.71
N SER A 15 -0.68 -14.20 1.69
CA SER A 15 -1.82 -13.84 0.87
C SER A 15 -1.92 -14.80 -0.31
N TYR A 16 -3.04 -15.49 -0.40
CA TYR A 16 -3.40 -16.27 -1.58
C TYR A 16 -4.27 -15.47 -2.56
N CYS A 17 -4.71 -14.28 -2.14
CA CYS A 17 -5.44 -13.34 -2.99
C CYS A 17 -4.48 -12.27 -3.49
N ASN A 18 -4.63 -11.85 -4.73
CA ASN A 18 -3.84 -10.77 -5.34
C ASN A 18 -2.31 -10.99 -5.32
N HIS A 19 -1.86 -12.24 -5.43
CA HIS A 19 -0.44 -12.60 -5.47
C HIS A 19 0.13 -12.66 -6.89
N LEU A 20 -0.73 -12.63 -7.91
CA LEU A 20 -0.37 -12.63 -9.34
C LEU A 20 -0.75 -11.29 -9.99
N LEU A 21 0.02 -10.89 -11.00
CA LEU A 21 -0.29 -9.75 -11.85
C LEU A 21 -1.49 -10.07 -12.74
N LYS A 22 -2.53 -9.24 -12.68
CA LYS A 22 -3.74 -9.41 -13.50
C LYS A 22 -3.73 -8.49 -14.72
N THR A 23 -3.56 -7.20 -14.52
CA THR A 23 -3.73 -6.15 -15.52
C THR A 23 -2.42 -5.50 -15.95
N GLY A 24 -1.45 -5.41 -15.07
CA GLY A 24 -0.16 -4.75 -15.31
C GLY A 24 0.90 -5.67 -15.88
N SER A 25 1.94 -5.08 -16.49
CA SER A 25 3.17 -5.78 -16.88
C SER A 25 4.17 -5.88 -15.73
N TYR A 26 4.12 -4.94 -14.82
CA TYR A 26 4.95 -4.87 -13.61
C TYR A 26 4.09 -4.66 -12.37
N GLY A 27 4.58 -5.10 -11.22
CA GLY A 27 3.91 -4.83 -9.95
C GLY A 27 4.84 -4.84 -8.76
N PHE A 28 4.44 -4.16 -7.70
CA PHE A 28 5.12 -4.17 -6.43
C PHE A 28 4.46 -5.16 -5.49
N LYS A 29 5.20 -6.21 -5.15
CA LYS A 29 4.77 -7.29 -4.26
C LYS A 29 5.39 -7.12 -2.89
N ILE A 30 4.61 -7.36 -1.86
CA ILE A 30 4.99 -7.20 -0.46
C ILE A 30 5.61 -8.49 0.06
N MET A 31 6.74 -8.38 0.75
CA MET A 31 7.47 -9.51 1.31
C MET A 31 7.39 -9.63 2.83
N SER A 32 6.73 -8.67 3.50
CA SER A 32 6.53 -8.67 4.94
C SER A 32 5.08 -8.36 5.30
N ASN A 33 4.60 -8.90 6.43
CA ASN A 33 3.30 -8.50 6.95
C ASN A 33 3.45 -7.12 7.60
N ILE A 34 2.80 -6.11 7.02
CA ILE A 34 2.91 -4.71 7.43
C ILE A 34 1.55 -4.07 7.59
N GLN A 35 1.53 -3.04 8.40
CA GLN A 35 0.40 -2.16 8.58
C GLN A 35 0.75 -0.79 7.99
N ILE A 36 -0.11 -0.27 7.12
CA ILE A 36 0.06 1.05 6.50
C ILE A 36 -1.09 1.94 6.93
N THR A 37 -0.77 3.10 7.48
CA THR A 37 -1.74 4.14 7.82
C THR A 37 -2.15 4.95 6.60
N GLU A 38 -3.27 5.66 6.70
CA GLU A 38 -3.77 6.54 5.62
C GLU A 38 -2.74 7.60 5.21
N LYS A 39 -2.05 8.21 6.19
CA LYS A 39 -0.99 9.21 5.93
C LYS A 39 0.18 8.61 5.12
N GLN A 40 0.63 7.42 5.50
CA GLN A 40 1.69 6.71 4.77
C GLN A 40 1.25 6.32 3.36
N ALA A 41 0.03 5.80 3.19
CA ALA A 41 -0.51 5.44 1.88
C ALA A 41 -0.62 6.66 0.96
N THR A 42 -1.08 7.79 1.46
CA THR A 42 -1.18 9.05 0.71
C THR A 42 0.20 9.56 0.29
N SER A 43 1.20 9.49 1.18
CA SER A 43 2.58 9.88 0.86
C SER A 43 3.18 9.00 -0.23
N ILE A 44 3.00 7.69 -0.15
CA ILE A 44 3.44 6.72 -1.17
C ILE A 44 2.78 7.03 -2.52
N GLU A 45 1.47 7.24 -2.54
CA GLU A 45 0.73 7.57 -3.77
C GLU A 45 1.19 8.89 -4.39
N ARG A 46 1.48 9.90 -3.57
CA ARG A 46 2.00 11.19 -4.04
C ARG A 46 3.37 11.02 -4.71
N ILE A 47 4.27 10.26 -4.11
CA ILE A 47 5.59 9.94 -4.67
C ILE A 47 5.45 9.19 -6.00
N LEU A 48 4.61 8.14 -6.04
CA LEU A 48 4.36 7.38 -7.26
C LEU A 48 3.83 8.27 -8.38
N LYS A 49 2.77 9.04 -8.13
CA LYS A 49 2.18 9.95 -9.12
C LYS A 49 3.19 10.97 -9.64
N SER A 50 4.01 11.56 -8.75
CA SER A 50 5.04 12.52 -9.13
C SER A 50 6.10 11.90 -10.06
N ARG A 51 6.57 10.69 -9.74
CA ARG A 51 7.57 10.00 -10.58
C ARG A 51 6.98 9.54 -11.90
N LEU A 52 5.80 8.95 -11.91
CA LEU A 52 5.14 8.50 -13.12
C LEU A 52 4.78 9.66 -14.06
N LYS A 53 4.45 10.84 -13.51
CA LYS A 53 4.19 12.04 -14.32
C LYS A 53 5.41 12.47 -15.13
N LYS A 54 6.63 12.32 -14.59
CA LYS A 54 7.87 12.61 -15.32
C LYS A 54 8.06 11.72 -16.54
N PHE A 55 7.63 10.46 -16.47
CA PHE A 55 7.77 9.50 -17.57
C PHE A 55 6.62 9.57 -18.59
N SER A 56 5.47 10.09 -18.21
CA SER A 56 4.29 10.17 -19.10
C SER A 56 4.38 11.28 -20.17
N ILE A 57 5.43 12.09 -20.16
CA ILE A 57 5.67 13.15 -21.16
C ILE A 57 6.13 12.56 -22.51
N GLN A 58 6.61 11.32 -22.54
CA GLN A 58 7.07 10.63 -23.72
C GLN A 58 6.02 9.63 -24.25
N LEU A 59 5.21 10.07 -25.23
CA LEU A 59 4.37 9.27 -26.17
C LEU A 59 3.34 8.28 -25.60
N GLN A 60 3.48 7.71 -24.40
CA GLN A 60 2.48 6.78 -23.85
C GLN A 60 2.22 7.06 -22.36
N LYS A 61 0.94 7.27 -22.04
CA LYS A 61 0.52 7.46 -20.65
C LYS A 61 0.72 6.16 -19.84
N VAL A 62 1.54 6.22 -18.81
CA VAL A 62 1.71 5.13 -17.85
C VAL A 62 0.40 4.89 -17.09
N LYS A 63 -0.07 3.64 -17.06
CA LYS A 63 -1.25 3.24 -16.29
C LYS A 63 -0.83 2.65 -14.96
N LEU A 64 -1.46 3.12 -13.89
CA LEU A 64 -1.27 2.67 -12.51
C LEU A 64 -2.58 2.14 -11.95
N TRP A 65 -2.59 0.90 -11.47
CA TRP A 65 -3.71 0.33 -10.72
C TRP A 65 -3.33 0.12 -9.26
N LYS A 66 -4.16 0.67 -8.40
CA LYS A 66 -4.08 0.48 -6.96
C LYS A 66 -4.93 -0.74 -6.57
N LYS A 67 -4.32 -1.75 -5.97
CA LYS A 67 -4.98 -2.98 -5.51
C LYS A 67 -5.27 -2.99 -4.01
N ILE A 68 -5.08 -1.86 -3.35
CA ILE A 68 -5.22 -1.73 -1.90
C ILE A 68 -6.33 -0.74 -1.54
N ASN A 69 -7.13 -1.10 -0.54
CA ASN A 69 -8.18 -0.23 0.01
C ASN A 69 -8.03 -0.12 1.53
N LEU A 70 -8.05 1.11 2.03
CA LEU A 70 -8.03 1.42 3.46
C LEU A 70 -9.41 1.19 4.06
N ASN A 71 -9.70 -0.04 4.46
CA ASN A 71 -11.02 -0.46 4.92
C ASN A 71 -11.09 -0.76 6.43
N LYS A 72 -9.98 -0.62 7.14
CA LYS A 72 -9.89 -0.88 8.57
C LYS A 72 -9.52 0.38 9.33
N THR A 73 -9.72 0.36 10.65
CA THR A 73 -9.52 1.52 11.52
C THR A 73 -8.60 1.17 12.68
N LEU A 74 -7.81 2.15 13.10
CA LEU A 74 -7.12 2.12 14.39
C LEU A 74 -7.82 3.05 15.37
N THR A 75 -7.86 2.63 16.62
CA THR A 75 -8.38 3.41 17.72
C THR A 75 -7.23 3.90 18.61
N LYS A 76 -7.41 5.07 19.21
CA LYS A 76 -6.48 5.64 20.18
C LYS A 76 -7.29 6.21 21.35
N LEU A 77 -6.78 6.02 22.56
CA LEU A 77 -7.30 6.68 23.74
C LEU A 77 -6.86 8.15 23.73
N SER A 78 -7.65 9.04 24.31
CA SER A 78 -7.23 10.42 24.53
C SER A 78 -6.06 10.46 25.52
N LEU A 79 -5.23 11.50 25.45
CA LEU A 79 -4.03 11.63 26.30
C LEU A 79 -4.36 11.65 27.80
N GLU A 80 -5.53 12.17 28.14
CA GLU A 80 -6.01 12.31 29.52
C GLU A 80 -6.83 11.11 30.02
N SER A 81 -7.07 10.12 29.17
CA SER A 81 -7.88 8.95 29.54
C SER A 81 -7.06 7.94 30.33
N ARG A 82 -7.57 7.55 31.50
CA ARG A 82 -7.05 6.41 32.28
C ARG A 82 -7.42 5.09 31.58
N MET A 83 -6.60 4.05 31.81
CA MET A 83 -6.91 2.69 31.33
C MET A 83 -8.20 2.16 31.99
N GLY A 84 -8.93 1.27 31.26
CA GLY A 84 -10.10 0.54 31.79
C GLY A 84 -11.47 1.09 31.41
N LYS A 85 -11.57 2.24 30.72
CA LYS A 85 -12.85 2.85 30.27
C LYS A 85 -13.29 2.43 28.85
N GLY A 86 -12.97 1.22 28.42
CA GLY A 86 -13.36 0.71 27.12
C GLY A 86 -12.45 1.13 25.98
N LYS A 87 -12.84 0.80 24.73
CA LYS A 87 -12.05 1.02 23.52
C LYS A 87 -12.13 2.49 23.08
N GLY A 88 -10.96 3.10 22.82
CA GLY A 88 -10.84 4.48 22.38
C GLY A 88 -11.59 4.80 21.08
N SER A 89 -11.62 6.06 20.72
CA SER A 89 -12.20 6.54 19.46
C SER A 89 -11.37 6.15 18.25
N VAL A 90 -12.00 6.12 17.07
CA VAL A 90 -11.29 5.88 15.80
C VAL A 90 -10.35 7.05 15.52
N TYR A 91 -9.06 6.75 15.38
CA TYR A 91 -8.01 7.73 15.13
C TYR A 91 -7.65 7.86 13.65
N THR A 92 -7.47 6.74 12.95
CA THR A 92 -7.09 6.74 11.54
C THR A 92 -7.53 5.47 10.82
N LYS A 93 -7.63 5.56 9.50
CA LYS A 93 -7.80 4.39 8.65
C LYS A 93 -6.47 3.68 8.46
N VAL A 94 -6.54 2.37 8.29
CA VAL A 94 -5.36 1.53 8.16
C VAL A 94 -5.64 0.36 7.21
N LEU A 95 -4.57 -0.11 6.59
CA LEU A 95 -4.56 -1.34 5.81
C LEU A 95 -3.53 -2.31 6.39
N PHE A 96 -3.96 -3.53 6.63
CA PHE A 96 -3.06 -4.63 6.97
C PHE A 96 -2.72 -5.40 5.71
N LEU A 97 -1.46 -5.31 5.30
CA LEU A 97 -0.94 -5.97 4.12
C LEU A 97 -0.30 -7.31 4.50
N LYS A 98 -0.70 -8.35 3.80
CA LYS A 98 -0.13 -9.68 3.98
C LYS A 98 1.04 -9.90 3.03
N LYS A 99 2.04 -10.65 3.50
CA LYS A 99 3.15 -11.12 2.66
C LYS A 99 2.60 -11.81 1.41
N GLY A 100 3.19 -11.52 0.26
CA GLY A 100 2.83 -12.10 -1.04
C GLY A 100 1.78 -11.31 -1.84
N SER A 101 1.08 -10.32 -1.26
CA SER A 101 0.10 -9.52 -1.98
C SER A 101 0.77 -8.46 -2.88
N ILE A 102 0.16 -8.21 -4.03
CA ILE A 102 0.54 -7.11 -4.95
C ILE A 102 -0.23 -5.87 -4.55
N MET A 103 0.50 -4.77 -4.40
CA MET A 103 -0.03 -3.48 -3.96
C MET A 103 -0.37 -2.56 -5.12
N TYR A 104 0.52 -2.47 -6.08
CA TYR A 104 0.38 -1.64 -7.28
C TYR A 104 0.76 -2.44 -8.51
N GLU A 105 0.02 -2.20 -9.60
CA GLU A 105 0.34 -2.73 -10.93
C GLU A 105 0.57 -1.58 -11.90
N PHE A 106 1.51 -1.77 -12.85
CA PHE A 106 1.91 -0.76 -13.83
C PHE A 106 1.85 -1.36 -15.24
N LYS A 107 1.44 -0.53 -16.20
CA LYS A 107 1.48 -0.86 -17.63
C LYS A 107 2.00 0.33 -18.42
N ASN A 108 2.58 0.07 -19.59
CA ASN A 108 3.16 1.08 -20.47
C ASN A 108 4.34 1.83 -19.81
N ILE A 109 5.23 1.10 -19.15
CA ILE A 109 6.44 1.64 -18.53
C ILE A 109 7.64 0.81 -18.96
N LYS A 110 8.77 1.46 -19.24
CA LYS A 110 10.04 0.80 -19.57
C LYS A 110 10.70 0.22 -18.32
N ASN A 111 11.51 -0.84 -18.51
CA ASN A 111 12.17 -1.51 -17.37
C ASN A 111 13.07 -0.55 -16.55
N GLN A 112 13.84 0.30 -17.21
CA GLN A 112 14.69 1.28 -16.51
C GLN A 112 13.87 2.25 -15.68
N GLN A 113 12.75 2.76 -16.21
CA GLN A 113 11.85 3.69 -15.51
C GLN A 113 11.20 3.06 -14.28
N ILE A 114 10.71 1.80 -14.40
CA ILE A 114 10.11 1.11 -13.23
C ILE A 114 11.14 0.80 -12.15
N MET A 115 12.39 0.52 -12.52
CA MET A 115 13.49 0.32 -11.55
C MET A 115 13.79 1.61 -10.77
N GLU A 116 13.78 2.77 -11.43
CA GLU A 116 13.94 4.06 -10.76
C GLU A 116 12.80 4.32 -9.76
N VAL A 117 11.54 4.09 -10.19
CA VAL A 117 10.37 4.22 -9.32
C VAL A 117 10.48 3.27 -8.13
N PHE A 118 10.88 2.03 -8.37
CA PHE A 118 11.05 1.01 -7.33
C PHE A 118 12.11 1.41 -6.29
N ASN A 119 13.28 1.85 -6.75
CA ASN A 119 14.37 2.29 -5.87
C ASN A 119 13.97 3.51 -5.02
N THR A 120 13.22 4.43 -5.62
CA THR A 120 12.66 5.57 -4.88
C THR A 120 11.65 5.11 -3.83
N LEU A 121 10.70 4.26 -4.22
CA LEU A 121 9.65 3.78 -3.32
C LEU A 121 10.21 2.96 -2.16
N LYS A 122 11.21 2.12 -2.41
CA LYS A 122 11.86 1.28 -1.39
C LYS A 122 12.37 2.09 -0.20
N LYS A 123 12.78 3.35 -0.40
CA LYS A 123 13.26 4.24 0.67
C LYS A 123 12.13 4.74 1.59
N TYR A 124 10.93 4.89 1.05
CA TYR A 124 9.77 5.46 1.79
C TYR A 124 8.78 4.41 2.26
N PHE A 125 8.93 3.17 1.81
CA PHE A 125 8.01 2.11 2.15
C PHE A 125 8.37 1.48 3.51
N PRO A 126 7.39 1.29 4.43
CA PRO A 126 7.67 0.82 5.79
C PRO A 126 8.00 -0.68 5.90
N GLY A 127 8.26 -1.36 4.80
CA GLY A 127 8.55 -2.80 4.79
C GLY A 127 9.32 -3.26 3.57
N LYS A 128 9.50 -4.58 3.42
CA LYS A 128 10.18 -5.16 2.28
C LYS A 128 9.23 -5.33 1.10
N ILE A 129 9.62 -4.81 -0.07
CA ILE A 129 8.92 -4.94 -1.34
C ILE A 129 9.85 -5.53 -2.39
N ILE A 130 9.28 -6.20 -3.39
CA ILE A 130 9.97 -6.67 -4.58
C ILE A 130 9.23 -6.22 -5.84
N LEU A 131 9.98 -6.05 -6.91
CA LEU A 131 9.43 -5.83 -8.24
C LEU A 131 9.15 -7.18 -8.89
N VAL A 132 7.94 -7.35 -9.41
CA VAL A 132 7.50 -8.54 -10.17
C VAL A 132 7.17 -8.11 -11.59
N LYS A 133 7.67 -8.88 -12.56
CA LYS A 133 7.36 -8.72 -13.99
C LYS A 133 6.43 -9.84 -14.43
N LYS A 134 5.51 -9.54 -15.32
CA LYS A 134 4.67 -10.54 -15.98
C LYS A 134 5.52 -11.18 -17.10
N ASN A 135 5.64 -12.50 -17.06
CA ASN A 135 6.24 -13.28 -18.16
C ASN A 135 5.30 -13.29 -19.35
#